data_41affd4aaf38c5f10242f239b9b5e95b
#
_entry.id   41affd4aaf38c5f10242f239b9b5e95b
#
_cell.length_a   1.000
_cell.length_b   1.000
_cell.length_c   1.000
_cell.angle_alpha   90.00
_cell.angle_beta   90.00
_cell.angle_gamma   90.00
#
_symmetry.space_group_name_H-M   'P 1'
#
loop_
_entity.id
_entity.type
_entity.pdbx_description
1 polymer ?
#
loop_
_entity_poly.entity_id
_entity_poly.type
_entity_poly.pdbx_seq_one_letter_code
_entity_poly.pdbx_strand_id
1 'polypeptide(L)'
;MFESMEMAPPDAILGLTEAFKNDPNPEKISLSVGVYKDDSGTTPILECVKQAEAKIVENENSKSYLGIDGLAEYGALVRSLIFGEEVGGRAVTLQTPGGTGALRVSGDFLKHKVGASTIWLSNPTWANHSGVFNAAGLSTESYT
;
A
#
# COMPACT_ATOMS: atom_id res chain seq x y z
N MET A 1 -33.31 1.44 -9.04
CA MET A 1 -32.08 0.60 -8.97
C MET A 1 -31.07 1.18 -7.97
N PHE A 2 -31.00 2.51 -7.80
CA PHE A 2 -30.09 3.18 -6.87
C PHE A 2 -30.80 3.84 -5.67
N GLU A 3 -32.12 3.69 -5.56
CA GLU A 3 -32.97 4.34 -4.56
C GLU A 3 -32.73 3.83 -3.12
N SER A 4 -32.10 2.65 -2.99
CA SER A 4 -31.72 2.07 -1.70
C SER A 4 -30.25 2.29 -1.33
N MET A 5 -29.49 3.06 -2.12
CA MET A 5 -28.11 3.36 -1.81
C MET A 5 -28.05 4.53 -0.82
N GLU A 6 -27.46 4.27 0.33
CA GLU A 6 -27.16 5.31 1.31
C GLU A 6 -25.77 5.88 1.07
N MET A 7 -25.62 7.18 1.36
CA MET A 7 -24.33 7.84 1.31
C MET A 7 -23.41 7.24 2.38
N ALA A 8 -22.24 6.77 1.98
CA ALA A 8 -21.23 6.32 2.93
C ALA A 8 -20.80 7.49 3.84
N PRO A 9 -20.50 7.25 5.12
CA PRO A 9 -19.97 8.29 5.99
C PRO A 9 -18.64 8.82 5.42
N PRO A 10 -18.27 10.08 5.73
CA PRO A 10 -16.97 10.62 5.34
C PRO A 10 -15.83 9.70 5.80
N ASP A 11 -14.83 9.54 4.94
CA ASP A 11 -13.64 8.78 5.29
C ASP A 11 -12.94 9.40 6.51
N ALA A 12 -12.62 8.57 7.50
CA ALA A 12 -12.08 9.04 8.78
C ALA A 12 -10.70 9.70 8.64
N ILE A 13 -9.93 9.37 7.59
CA ILE A 13 -8.59 9.91 7.34
C ILE A 13 -8.66 11.12 6.42
N LEU A 14 -9.36 10.99 5.28
CA LEU A 14 -9.47 12.09 4.30
C LEU A 14 -10.28 13.25 4.83
N GLY A 15 -11.31 13.00 5.65
CA GLY A 15 -12.09 14.05 6.33
C GLY A 15 -11.24 14.90 7.29
N LEU A 16 -10.23 14.31 7.96
CA LEU A 16 -9.27 15.04 8.79
C LEU A 16 -8.39 15.99 7.97
N THR A 17 -8.06 15.63 6.73
CA THR A 17 -7.29 16.50 5.84
C THR A 17 -8.07 17.77 5.48
N GLU A 18 -9.37 17.64 5.26
CA GLU A 18 -10.25 18.77 4.99
C GLU A 18 -10.45 19.65 6.23
N ALA A 19 -10.68 19.04 7.39
CA ALA A 19 -10.76 19.74 8.67
C ALA A 19 -9.48 20.52 8.96
N PHE A 20 -8.31 19.90 8.74
CA PHE A 20 -7.02 20.57 8.88
C PHE A 20 -6.86 21.78 7.96
N LYS A 21 -7.28 21.69 6.70
CA LYS A 21 -7.21 22.83 5.76
C LYS A 21 -8.07 24.02 6.24
N ASN A 22 -9.23 23.74 6.83
CA ASN A 22 -10.19 24.73 7.26
C ASN A 22 -9.91 25.30 8.66
N ASP A 23 -9.00 24.70 9.43
CA ASP A 23 -8.60 25.21 10.74
C ASP A 23 -7.75 26.49 10.57
N PRO A 24 -8.12 27.62 11.17
CA PRO A 24 -7.38 28.88 11.05
C PRO A 24 -6.11 28.94 11.92
N ASN A 25 -5.86 27.96 12.78
CA ASN A 25 -4.70 27.97 13.66
C ASN A 25 -3.39 27.91 12.85
N PRO A 26 -2.49 28.90 12.91
CA PRO A 26 -1.24 28.90 12.15
C PRO A 26 -0.22 27.87 12.68
N GLU A 27 -0.34 27.44 13.93
CA GLU A 27 0.55 26.46 14.56
C GLU A 27 0.04 25.02 14.44
N LYS A 28 -0.99 24.78 13.61
CA LYS A 28 -1.55 23.44 13.42
C LYS A 28 -0.55 22.48 12.76
N ILE A 29 -0.54 21.24 13.22
CA ILE A 29 0.28 20.17 12.68
C ILE A 29 -0.62 19.01 12.23
N SER A 30 -0.49 18.60 10.97
CA SER A 30 -1.23 17.44 10.44
C SER A 30 -0.51 16.14 10.76
N LEU A 31 -1.20 15.26 11.48
CA LEU A 31 -0.76 13.89 11.76
C LEU A 31 -1.66 12.85 11.08
N SER A 32 -2.50 13.26 10.12
CA SER A 32 -3.53 12.41 9.51
C SER A 32 -2.98 11.41 8.50
N VAL A 33 -1.89 11.72 7.83
CA VAL A 33 -1.29 10.87 6.78
C VAL A 33 0.20 10.67 7.06
N GLY A 34 0.65 9.41 7.03
CA GLY A 34 2.05 9.04 7.23
C GLY A 34 2.89 9.35 5.99
N VAL A 35 3.21 10.61 5.78
CA VAL A 35 4.05 11.11 4.69
C VAL A 35 5.21 11.89 5.28
N TYR A 36 6.43 11.62 4.79
CA TYR A 36 7.59 12.41 5.18
C TYR A 36 7.39 13.88 4.82
N LYS A 37 7.70 14.75 5.77
CA LYS A 37 7.74 16.20 5.57
C LYS A 37 9.05 16.74 6.09
N ASP A 38 9.62 17.69 5.36
CA ASP A 38 10.76 18.45 5.81
C ASP A 38 10.36 19.55 6.82
N ASP A 39 11.34 20.30 7.31
CA ASP A 39 11.14 21.37 8.30
C ASP A 39 10.21 22.50 7.79
N SER A 40 10.04 22.63 6.49
CA SER A 40 9.09 23.57 5.87
C SER A 40 7.66 23.02 5.77
N GLY A 41 7.44 21.75 6.16
CA GLY A 41 6.17 21.05 6.02
C GLY A 41 5.90 20.55 4.59
N THR A 42 6.88 20.62 3.71
CA THR A 42 6.79 20.14 2.32
C THR A 42 7.20 18.68 2.22
N THR A 43 6.55 17.94 1.33
CA THR A 43 6.95 16.57 0.95
C THR A 43 7.85 16.66 -0.29
N PRO A 44 9.20 16.62 -0.12
CA PRO A 44 10.10 16.73 -1.26
C PRO A 44 10.10 15.45 -2.09
N ILE A 45 10.30 15.59 -3.39
CA ILE A 45 10.63 14.45 -4.25
C ILE A 45 12.13 14.21 -4.11
N LEU A 46 12.51 13.03 -3.64
CA LEU A 46 13.91 12.67 -3.49
C LEU A 46 14.64 12.69 -4.84
N GLU A 47 15.87 13.19 -4.84
CA GLU A 47 16.67 13.29 -6.08
C GLU A 47 16.88 11.93 -6.75
N CYS A 48 17.08 10.87 -5.97
CA CYS A 48 17.20 9.51 -6.52
C CYS A 48 15.93 9.06 -7.28
N VAL A 49 14.74 9.49 -6.84
CA VAL A 49 13.47 9.21 -7.52
C VAL A 49 13.42 9.97 -8.85
N LYS A 50 13.80 11.26 -8.86
CA LYS A 50 13.87 12.06 -10.08
C LYS A 50 14.82 11.46 -11.12
N GLN A 51 15.98 11.01 -10.67
CA GLN A 51 16.96 10.37 -11.56
C GLN A 51 16.45 9.02 -12.09
N ALA A 52 15.75 8.24 -11.27
CA ALA A 52 15.13 6.99 -11.70
C ALA A 52 14.02 7.22 -12.74
N GLU A 53 13.14 8.20 -12.51
CA GLU A 53 12.09 8.60 -13.46
C GLU A 53 12.70 9.01 -14.83
N ALA A 54 13.76 9.84 -14.81
CA ALA A 54 14.44 10.26 -16.03
C ALA A 54 15.02 9.07 -16.81
N LYS A 55 15.68 8.13 -16.11
CA LYS A 55 16.20 6.91 -16.72
C LYS A 55 15.10 6.01 -17.30
N ILE A 56 13.94 5.91 -16.64
CA ILE A 56 12.80 5.16 -17.15
C ILE A 56 12.32 5.80 -18.47
N VAL A 57 12.13 7.12 -18.47
CA VAL A 57 11.67 7.84 -19.68
C VAL A 57 12.65 7.68 -20.84
N GLU A 58 13.96 7.72 -20.58
CA GLU A 58 14.99 7.60 -21.60
C GLU A 58 15.11 6.19 -22.20
N ASN A 59 14.97 5.16 -21.35
CA ASN A 59 15.29 3.79 -21.71
C ASN A 59 14.06 2.92 -22.03
N GLU A 60 12.86 3.36 -21.62
CA GLU A 60 11.64 2.61 -21.87
C GLU A 60 11.26 2.67 -23.35
N ASN A 61 11.20 1.53 -24.00
CA ASN A 61 10.92 1.40 -25.43
C ASN A 61 9.63 0.63 -25.74
N SER A 62 8.89 0.21 -24.72
CA SER A 62 7.66 -0.56 -24.87
C SER A 62 6.70 -0.32 -23.69
N LYS A 63 5.41 -0.29 -23.98
CA LYS A 63 4.29 -0.31 -23.03
C LYS A 63 3.53 -1.63 -23.09
N SER A 64 4.20 -2.72 -23.43
CA SER A 64 3.59 -4.04 -23.46
C SER A 64 3.14 -4.48 -22.06
N TYR A 65 2.19 -5.41 -22.03
CA TYR A 65 1.79 -6.05 -20.77
C TYR A 65 2.97 -6.77 -20.12
N LEU A 66 3.05 -6.67 -18.80
CA LEU A 66 3.98 -7.47 -18.00
C LEU A 66 3.52 -8.92 -17.89
N GLY A 67 4.43 -9.81 -17.52
CA GLY A 67 4.08 -11.16 -17.08
C GLY A 67 3.20 -11.13 -15.83
N ILE A 68 2.58 -12.27 -15.49
CA ILE A 68 1.65 -12.39 -14.35
C ILE A 68 2.33 -12.04 -13.02
N ASP A 69 3.61 -12.33 -12.87
CA ASP A 69 4.43 -12.05 -11.69
C ASP A 69 5.11 -10.68 -11.71
N GLY A 70 4.97 -9.93 -12.81
CA GLY A 70 5.56 -8.61 -12.98
C GLY A 70 6.97 -8.66 -13.56
N LEU A 71 7.79 -7.65 -13.27
CA LEU A 71 9.17 -7.54 -13.69
C LEU A 71 10.09 -8.39 -12.81
N ALA A 72 10.79 -9.37 -13.40
CA ALA A 72 11.70 -10.26 -12.67
C ALA A 72 12.83 -9.49 -11.96
N GLU A 73 13.40 -8.48 -12.63
CA GLU A 73 14.44 -7.62 -12.07
C GLU A 73 13.93 -6.82 -10.85
N TYR A 74 12.74 -6.22 -10.96
CA TYR A 74 12.10 -5.55 -9.83
C TYR A 74 11.94 -6.50 -8.65
N GLY A 75 11.43 -7.71 -8.88
CA GLY A 75 11.27 -8.72 -7.85
C GLY A 75 12.59 -9.13 -7.19
N ALA A 76 13.67 -9.24 -7.97
CA ALA A 76 15.00 -9.55 -7.44
C ALA A 76 15.54 -8.43 -6.55
N LEU A 77 15.45 -7.18 -7.01
CA LEU A 77 15.90 -6.00 -6.28
C LEU A 77 15.13 -5.81 -4.96
N VAL A 78 13.80 -5.99 -4.98
CA VAL A 78 12.98 -5.92 -3.78
C VAL A 78 13.36 -7.01 -2.77
N ARG A 79 13.58 -8.24 -3.20
CA ARG A 79 14.05 -9.33 -2.31
C ARG A 79 15.40 -9.00 -1.68
N SER A 80 16.37 -8.55 -2.49
CA SER A 80 17.68 -8.15 -1.99
C SER A 80 17.59 -6.99 -0.99
N LEU A 81 16.75 -5.99 -1.27
CA LEU A 81 16.55 -4.84 -0.38
C LEU A 81 15.97 -5.24 0.98
N ILE A 82 14.98 -6.14 1.01
CA ILE A 82 14.24 -6.49 2.23
C ILE A 82 14.94 -7.58 3.04
N PHE A 83 15.48 -8.59 2.38
CA PHE A 83 15.98 -9.80 3.01
C PHE A 83 17.50 -10.00 2.89
N GLY A 84 18.19 -9.17 2.10
CA GLY A 84 19.58 -9.40 1.74
C GLY A 84 19.78 -10.62 0.83
N GLU A 85 21.03 -11.01 0.65
CA GLU A 85 21.42 -12.12 -0.23
C GLU A 85 21.09 -13.51 0.35
N GLU A 86 20.91 -13.60 1.67
CA GLU A 86 20.76 -14.87 2.38
C GLU A 86 19.42 -15.58 2.13
N VAL A 87 18.39 -14.86 1.68
CA VAL A 87 17.08 -15.48 1.47
C VAL A 87 17.06 -16.48 0.31
N GLY A 88 17.93 -16.27 -0.68
CA GLY A 88 18.09 -17.15 -1.84
C GLY A 88 16.77 -17.48 -2.54
N GLY A 89 16.59 -18.75 -2.89
CA GLY A 89 15.37 -19.27 -3.53
C GLY A 89 14.16 -19.48 -2.60
N ARG A 90 14.26 -19.09 -1.33
CA ARG A 90 13.16 -19.25 -0.35
C ARG A 90 12.07 -18.18 -0.45
N ALA A 91 12.30 -17.10 -1.17
CA ALA A 91 11.35 -16.01 -1.35
C ALA A 91 11.00 -15.79 -2.81
N VAL A 92 9.74 -15.54 -3.07
CA VAL A 92 9.21 -15.10 -4.38
C VAL A 92 8.61 -13.72 -4.22
N THR A 93 8.68 -12.91 -5.27
CA THR A 93 8.08 -11.59 -5.31
C THR A 93 7.07 -11.53 -6.44
N LEU A 94 5.88 -11.04 -6.13
CA LEU A 94 4.86 -10.73 -7.12
C LEU A 94 4.67 -9.20 -7.14
N GLN A 95 4.72 -8.61 -8.32
CA GLN A 95 4.40 -7.20 -8.50
C GLN A 95 2.90 -7.01 -8.60
N THR A 96 2.35 -6.13 -7.78
CA THR A 96 0.91 -5.89 -7.68
C THR A 96 0.59 -4.40 -7.79
N PRO A 97 -0.65 -4.00 -8.11
CA PRO A 97 -1.05 -2.60 -8.12
C PRO A 97 -1.16 -2.04 -6.68
N GLY A 98 -0.02 -1.61 -6.15
CA GLY A 98 0.10 -1.03 -4.82
C GLY A 98 -0.11 -2.02 -3.67
N GLY A 99 -0.04 -1.49 -2.43
CA GLY A 99 -0.15 -2.29 -1.21
C GLY A 99 -1.51 -2.96 -1.04
N THR A 100 -2.60 -2.30 -1.38
CA THR A 100 -3.95 -2.89 -1.33
C THR A 100 -4.06 -4.10 -2.25
N GLY A 101 -3.52 -4.01 -3.47
CA GLY A 101 -3.45 -5.15 -4.40
C GLY A 101 -2.62 -6.30 -3.83
N ALA A 102 -1.47 -6.00 -3.21
CA ALA A 102 -0.63 -6.99 -2.56
C ALA A 102 -1.35 -7.73 -1.44
N LEU A 103 -2.01 -6.99 -0.55
CA LEU A 103 -2.79 -7.56 0.55
C LEU A 103 -3.96 -8.43 0.05
N ARG A 104 -4.65 -7.98 -1.01
CA ARG A 104 -5.75 -8.74 -1.57
C ARG A 104 -5.27 -10.06 -2.19
N VAL A 105 -4.23 -10.03 -3.02
CA VAL A 105 -3.65 -11.24 -3.62
C VAL A 105 -3.15 -12.20 -2.53
N SER A 106 -2.49 -11.68 -1.49
CA SER A 106 -2.05 -12.48 -0.36
C SER A 106 -3.22 -13.10 0.41
N GLY A 107 -4.28 -12.33 0.64
CA GLY A 107 -5.50 -12.81 1.29
C GLY A 107 -6.18 -13.94 0.52
N ASP A 108 -6.37 -13.76 -0.78
CA ASP A 108 -6.95 -14.80 -1.66
C ASP A 108 -6.08 -16.07 -1.69
N PHE A 109 -4.75 -15.92 -1.74
CA PHE A 109 -3.83 -17.05 -1.67
C PHE A 109 -3.94 -17.80 -0.34
N LEU A 110 -3.88 -17.08 0.78
CA LEU A 110 -4.01 -17.68 2.11
C LEU A 110 -5.36 -18.40 2.28
N LYS A 111 -6.45 -17.78 1.83
CA LYS A 111 -7.78 -18.37 1.90
C LYS A 111 -7.92 -19.61 1.04
N HIS A 112 -7.60 -19.51 -0.24
CA HIS A 112 -7.99 -20.53 -1.23
C HIS A 112 -6.91 -21.58 -1.49
N LYS A 113 -5.65 -21.30 -1.19
CA LYS A 113 -4.54 -22.24 -1.42
C LYS A 113 -3.98 -22.82 -0.13
N VAL A 114 -3.92 -22.02 0.94
CA VAL A 114 -3.41 -22.46 2.25
C VAL A 114 -4.55 -22.96 3.15
N GLY A 115 -5.78 -22.51 2.92
CA GLY A 115 -6.95 -22.87 3.75
C GLY A 115 -7.01 -22.10 5.06
N ALA A 116 -6.36 -20.94 5.15
CA ALA A 116 -6.44 -20.08 6.31
C ALA A 116 -7.87 -19.57 6.54
N SER A 117 -8.30 -19.46 7.78
CA SER A 117 -9.59 -18.89 8.17
C SER A 117 -9.48 -17.52 8.80
N THR A 118 -8.37 -17.24 9.45
CA THR A 118 -8.17 -16.02 10.24
C THR A 118 -6.81 -15.41 9.96
N ILE A 119 -6.76 -14.08 9.96
CA ILE A 119 -5.53 -13.30 9.94
C ILE A 119 -5.48 -12.39 11.16
N TRP A 120 -4.32 -12.30 11.77
CA TRP A 120 -4.07 -11.47 12.95
C TRP A 120 -3.46 -10.14 12.54
N LEU A 121 -4.06 -9.05 13.00
CA LEU A 121 -3.64 -7.68 12.72
C LEU A 121 -3.13 -7.01 13.99
N SER A 122 -2.12 -6.18 13.88
CA SER A 122 -1.65 -5.37 15.00
C SER A 122 -2.71 -4.36 15.42
N ASN A 123 -2.70 -3.98 16.70
CA ASN A 123 -3.49 -2.86 17.20
C ASN A 123 -2.54 -1.82 17.84
N PRO A 124 -2.36 -0.63 17.23
CA PRO A 124 -3.10 -0.11 16.06
C PRO A 124 -2.65 -0.71 14.72
N THR A 125 -3.52 -0.58 13.71
CA THR A 125 -3.25 -0.96 12.32
C THR A 125 -3.94 0.00 11.35
N TRP A 126 -3.60 -0.07 10.05
CA TRP A 126 -4.32 0.67 9.03
C TRP A 126 -5.76 0.15 8.89
N ALA A 127 -6.73 1.06 8.96
CA ALA A 127 -8.16 0.72 8.98
C ALA A 127 -8.62 -0.17 7.80
N ASN A 128 -7.98 -0.02 6.63
CA ASN A 128 -8.33 -0.80 5.44
C ASN A 128 -7.85 -2.26 5.49
N HIS A 129 -6.95 -2.65 6.39
CA HIS A 129 -6.46 -4.02 6.49
C HIS A 129 -7.61 -5.01 6.69
N SER A 130 -8.49 -4.76 7.68
CA SER A 130 -9.65 -5.62 7.93
C SER A 130 -10.58 -5.71 6.72
N GLY A 131 -10.85 -4.58 6.05
CA GLY A 131 -11.70 -4.55 4.86
C GLY A 131 -11.17 -5.42 3.72
N VAL A 132 -9.87 -5.34 3.45
CA VAL A 132 -9.22 -6.11 2.37
C VAL A 132 -9.24 -7.61 2.68
N PHE A 133 -8.87 -8.02 3.89
CA PHE A 133 -8.83 -9.43 4.26
C PHE A 133 -10.22 -10.05 4.40
N ASN A 134 -11.19 -9.30 4.95
CA ASN A 134 -12.58 -9.75 4.99
C ASN A 134 -13.15 -9.95 3.57
N ALA A 135 -12.83 -9.06 2.64
CA ALA A 135 -13.23 -9.19 1.24
C ALA A 135 -12.57 -10.40 0.54
N ALA A 136 -11.42 -10.87 1.03
CA ALA A 136 -10.80 -12.14 0.61
C ALA A 136 -11.40 -13.37 1.32
N GLY A 137 -12.37 -13.19 2.22
CA GLY A 137 -13.04 -14.29 2.95
C GLY A 137 -12.30 -14.77 4.21
N LEU A 138 -11.37 -13.97 4.71
CA LEU A 138 -10.67 -14.22 5.99
C LEU A 138 -11.37 -13.48 7.13
N SER A 139 -11.45 -14.09 8.31
CA SER A 139 -11.77 -13.37 9.54
C SER A 139 -10.55 -12.62 10.03
N THR A 140 -10.76 -11.47 10.68
CA THR A 140 -9.67 -10.69 11.25
C THR A 140 -9.75 -10.68 12.78
N GLU A 141 -8.62 -10.91 13.43
CA GLU A 141 -8.43 -10.81 14.87
C GLU A 141 -7.31 -9.81 15.15
N SER A 142 -7.25 -9.27 16.36
CA SER A 142 -6.25 -8.26 16.73
C SER A 142 -5.34 -8.73 17.85
N TYR A 143 -4.07 -8.27 17.78
CA TYR A 143 -3.10 -8.42 18.87
C TYR A 143 -2.46 -7.07 19.19
N THR A 144 -2.00 -6.90 20.43
CA THR A 144 -1.25 -5.73 20.93
C THR A 144 0.21 -6.09 21.17
#